data_14521cf0297dfcef8eb62de1b24dd17b
#
_entry.id   14521cf0297dfcef8eb62de1b24dd17b
#
_cell.length_a   1.000
_cell.length_b   1.000
_cell.length_c   1.000
_cell.angle_alpha   90.00
_cell.angle_beta   90.00
_cell.angle_gamma   90.00
#
_symmetry.space_group_name_H-M   'P 1'
#
loop_
_entity.id
_entity.type
_entity.pdbx_description
1 polymer ?
#
loop_
_entity_poly.entity_id
_entity_poly.type
_entity_poly.pdbx_seq_one_letter_code
_entity_poly.pdbx_strand_id
1 'polypeptide(L)'
;MRTIQGVSVSAGIAIGTVRVLAAVDYAVERRLIDDPQAEMDRFRAARDTAVAQLKQLRDNVAAEFGENKAELFDAHRLMLQDPDYAECVEGLIAQDKVNAEFAVKSAAEQFAAMFAAMDSSTMQARAADVKDVSRRVMNVLQGKRDSTAQDGSVQGDAVQNGIVQNGIAQNGESHIIFAEDLAPSDTAQLDRAKVLGLVTAKGSANSHTAILARTMGLPAITGIGDAFDPADDGHVAVIDGTSGAVFVDPDEATLTEYRRRKAEAEEHLSLLRKLKGKPTETKSGQRVHLYANISRPSDAAAVLANDAEGIGLFRSEFLYLEREDWPTEEFQFDAYGQVAQEMGDRPVIIRTLDIGADKQCDYFEMEKEENPA
;
A
#
# COMPACT_ATOMS: atom_id res chain seq x y z
N MET A 1 28.04 -8.02 11.64
CA MET A 1 27.16 -6.87 11.40
C MET A 1 27.33 -6.39 9.96
N ARG A 2 26.22 -6.29 9.20
CA ARG A 2 26.16 -5.71 7.86
C ARG A 2 25.31 -4.43 7.95
N THR A 3 25.83 -3.31 7.43
CA THR A 3 25.12 -2.02 7.40
C THR A 3 24.69 -1.73 5.99
N ILE A 4 23.42 -1.39 5.82
CA ILE A 4 22.77 -1.11 4.53
C ILE A 4 22.14 0.28 4.62
N GLN A 5 22.22 1.05 3.54
CA GLN A 5 21.58 2.36 3.44
C GLN A 5 20.52 2.31 2.35
N GLY A 6 19.30 2.68 2.71
CA GLY A 6 18.18 2.83 1.79
C GLY A 6 17.54 4.22 1.90
N VAL A 7 16.39 4.36 1.25
CA VAL A 7 15.59 5.58 1.26
C VAL A 7 14.59 5.51 2.40
N SER A 8 14.64 6.51 3.30
CA SER A 8 13.65 6.68 4.38
C SER A 8 12.24 6.89 3.80
N VAL A 9 11.29 6.10 4.28
CA VAL A 9 9.89 6.14 3.84
C VAL A 9 8.95 6.50 4.99
N SER A 10 9.11 5.83 6.11
CA SER A 10 8.31 6.04 7.31
C SER A 10 9.20 5.99 8.54
N ALA A 11 9.14 7.04 9.34
CA ALA A 11 9.99 7.20 10.50
C ALA A 11 9.71 6.16 11.59
N GLY A 12 10.72 5.93 12.44
CA GLY A 12 10.64 5.04 13.59
C GLY A 12 11.78 4.02 13.61
N ILE A 13 11.88 3.30 14.71
CA ILE A 13 12.90 2.27 14.92
C ILE A 13 12.22 0.93 15.17
N ALA A 14 12.59 -0.09 14.39
CA ALA A 14 12.20 -1.46 14.66
C ALA A 14 13.43 -2.34 14.92
N ILE A 15 13.28 -3.24 15.87
CA ILE A 15 14.30 -4.24 16.25
C ILE A 15 13.57 -5.58 16.31
N GLY A 16 14.02 -6.55 15.55
CA GLY A 16 13.38 -7.87 15.51
C GLY A 16 14.03 -8.82 14.52
N THR A 17 13.43 -9.98 14.39
CA THR A 17 13.85 -11.01 13.44
C THR A 17 13.37 -10.65 12.04
N VAL A 18 14.23 -10.80 11.06
CA VAL A 18 13.89 -10.62 9.64
C VAL A 18 13.03 -11.79 9.15
N ARG A 19 12.00 -11.45 8.41
CA ARG A 19 11.25 -12.40 7.59
C ARG A 19 11.33 -11.97 6.13
N VAL A 20 11.98 -12.78 5.31
CA VAL A 20 12.10 -12.51 3.89
C VAL A 20 10.85 -12.99 3.16
N LEU A 21 10.19 -12.07 2.48
CA LEU A 21 9.15 -12.39 1.51
C LEU A 21 9.82 -12.47 0.14
N ALA A 22 10.12 -13.68 -0.29
CA ALA A 22 10.65 -13.89 -1.63
C ALA A 22 9.58 -13.55 -2.66
N ALA A 23 9.96 -12.81 -3.69
CA ALA A 23 9.14 -12.70 -4.89
C ALA A 23 8.95 -14.11 -5.45
N VAL A 24 7.71 -14.55 -5.53
CA VAL A 24 7.42 -15.85 -6.14
C VAL A 24 7.63 -15.68 -7.64
N ASP A 25 8.81 -16.03 -8.11
CA ASP A 25 9.03 -16.20 -9.54
C ASP A 25 8.32 -17.49 -9.95
N TYR A 26 7.19 -17.33 -10.63
CA TYR A 26 6.49 -18.49 -11.18
C TYR A 26 7.30 -19.02 -12.36
N ALA A 27 8.06 -20.07 -12.13
CA ALA A 27 8.56 -20.90 -13.21
C ALA A 27 7.33 -21.53 -13.91
N VAL A 28 6.78 -20.80 -14.86
CA VAL A 28 5.65 -21.26 -15.66
C VAL A 28 6.22 -21.97 -16.87
N GLU A 29 6.08 -23.29 -16.89
CA GLU A 29 6.40 -24.08 -18.07
C GLU A 29 5.31 -23.88 -19.13
N ARG A 30 5.73 -23.63 -20.36
CA ARG A 30 4.85 -23.69 -21.52
C ARG A 30 4.49 -25.15 -21.79
N ARG A 31 3.24 -25.50 -21.61
CA ARG A 31 2.70 -26.83 -21.95
C ARG A 31 1.68 -26.70 -23.05
N LEU A 32 1.77 -27.62 -24.02
CA LEU A 32 0.72 -27.75 -25.04
C LEU A 32 -0.47 -28.50 -24.44
N ILE A 33 -1.66 -28.07 -24.83
CA ILE A 33 -2.94 -28.62 -24.35
C ILE A 33 -3.73 -29.22 -25.50
N ASP A 34 -4.51 -30.25 -25.20
CA ASP A 34 -5.37 -30.94 -26.20
C ASP A 34 -6.76 -30.31 -26.30
N ASP A 35 -7.28 -29.73 -25.20
CA ASP A 35 -8.61 -29.14 -25.12
C ASP A 35 -8.54 -27.65 -24.70
N PRO A 36 -8.45 -26.73 -25.69
CA PRO A 36 -8.43 -25.31 -25.41
C PRO A 36 -9.70 -24.79 -24.71
N GLN A 37 -10.85 -25.41 -24.95
CA GLN A 37 -12.12 -24.96 -24.35
C GLN A 37 -12.10 -25.23 -22.84
N ALA A 38 -11.71 -26.41 -22.41
CA ALA A 38 -11.60 -26.77 -21.01
C ALA A 38 -10.59 -25.86 -20.29
N GLU A 39 -9.49 -25.50 -20.96
CA GLU A 39 -8.48 -24.64 -20.39
C GLU A 39 -8.93 -23.15 -20.27
N MET A 40 -9.69 -22.64 -21.26
CA MET A 40 -10.34 -21.34 -21.17
C MET A 40 -11.36 -21.29 -20.01
N ASP A 41 -12.16 -22.34 -19.84
CA ASP A 41 -13.11 -22.41 -18.74
C ASP A 41 -12.40 -22.47 -17.37
N ARG A 42 -11.25 -23.14 -17.29
CA ARG A 42 -10.37 -23.14 -16.11
C ARG A 42 -9.82 -21.75 -15.81
N PHE A 43 -9.36 -21.02 -16.82
CA PHE A 43 -8.93 -19.62 -16.67
C PHE A 43 -10.07 -18.72 -16.19
N ARG A 44 -11.25 -18.81 -16.80
CA ARG A 44 -12.43 -18.00 -16.39
C ARG A 44 -12.79 -18.24 -14.93
N ALA A 45 -12.84 -19.48 -14.49
CA ALA A 45 -13.12 -19.84 -13.10
C ALA A 45 -12.06 -19.28 -12.14
N ALA A 46 -10.79 -19.34 -12.54
CA ALA A 46 -9.69 -18.78 -11.72
C ALA A 46 -9.75 -17.25 -11.66
N ARG A 47 -10.03 -16.57 -12.77
CA ARG A 47 -10.24 -15.13 -12.84
C ARG A 47 -11.40 -14.69 -11.95
N ASP A 48 -12.54 -15.34 -12.04
CA ASP A 48 -13.73 -15.00 -11.26
C ASP A 48 -13.48 -15.20 -9.75
N THR A 49 -12.71 -16.22 -9.37
CA THR A 49 -12.25 -16.43 -8.00
C THR A 49 -11.32 -15.30 -7.56
N ALA A 50 -10.36 -14.90 -8.39
CA ALA A 50 -9.44 -13.79 -8.10
C ALA A 50 -10.18 -12.45 -7.94
N VAL A 51 -11.21 -12.20 -8.75
CA VAL A 51 -12.11 -11.02 -8.65
C VAL A 51 -12.85 -11.03 -7.31
N ALA A 52 -13.37 -12.19 -6.87
CA ALA A 52 -14.03 -12.31 -5.58
C ALA A 52 -13.07 -12.06 -4.39
N GLN A 53 -11.83 -12.56 -4.48
CA GLN A 53 -10.79 -12.30 -3.48
C GLN A 53 -10.42 -10.81 -3.41
N LEU A 54 -10.29 -10.12 -4.56
CA LEU A 54 -10.02 -8.68 -4.59
C LEU A 54 -11.17 -7.87 -3.97
N LYS A 55 -12.41 -8.29 -4.18
CA LYS A 55 -13.57 -7.67 -3.53
C LYS A 55 -13.50 -7.81 -2.01
N GLN A 56 -13.20 -8.99 -1.51
CA GLN A 56 -13.06 -9.21 -0.07
C GLN A 56 -11.91 -8.40 0.51
N LEU A 57 -10.77 -8.32 -0.18
CA LEU A 57 -9.62 -7.51 0.23
C LEU A 57 -9.97 -6.02 0.27
N ARG A 58 -10.69 -5.53 -0.75
CA ARG A 58 -11.23 -4.18 -0.81
C ARG A 58 -12.09 -3.86 0.40
N ASP A 59 -13.03 -4.75 0.73
CA ASP A 59 -13.96 -4.54 1.85
C ASP A 59 -13.23 -4.53 3.19
N ASN A 60 -12.21 -5.38 3.37
CA ASN A 60 -11.36 -5.39 4.56
C ASN A 60 -10.54 -4.09 4.69
N VAL A 61 -9.93 -3.64 3.58
CA VAL A 61 -9.15 -2.39 3.57
C VAL A 61 -10.04 -1.18 3.80
N ALA A 62 -11.25 -1.15 3.25
CA ALA A 62 -12.22 -0.09 3.49
C ALA A 62 -12.62 0.00 4.97
N ALA A 63 -12.85 -1.14 5.61
CA ALA A 63 -13.22 -1.21 7.03
C ALA A 63 -12.08 -0.74 7.96
N GLU A 64 -10.83 -1.05 7.62
CA GLU A 64 -9.67 -0.76 8.48
C GLU A 64 -9.03 0.61 8.18
N PHE A 65 -8.94 1.00 6.89
CA PHE A 65 -8.17 2.16 6.44
C PHE A 65 -9.00 3.21 5.69
N GLY A 66 -10.30 2.97 5.51
CA GLY A 66 -11.24 3.87 4.82
C GLY A 66 -11.35 3.63 3.31
N GLU A 67 -12.46 4.12 2.73
CA GLU A 67 -12.85 3.90 1.32
C GLU A 67 -11.77 4.33 0.32
N ASN A 68 -11.16 5.50 0.50
CA ASN A 68 -10.18 6.05 -0.44
C ASN A 68 -8.97 5.12 -0.68
N LYS A 69 -8.61 4.26 0.30
CA LYS A 69 -7.51 3.32 0.16
C LYS A 69 -7.95 1.99 -0.44
N ALA A 70 -9.24 1.71 -0.35
CA ALA A 70 -9.85 0.55 -0.95
C ALA A 70 -10.06 0.70 -2.48
N GLU A 71 -10.16 1.92 -3.00
CA GLU A 71 -10.34 2.23 -4.43
C GLU A 71 -9.28 1.57 -5.33
N LEU A 72 -8.06 1.41 -4.85
CA LEU A 72 -7.01 0.70 -5.58
C LEU A 72 -7.44 -0.73 -5.95
N PHE A 73 -8.11 -1.41 -5.03
CA PHE A 73 -8.58 -2.79 -5.27
C PHE A 73 -9.80 -2.84 -6.18
N ASP A 74 -10.58 -1.78 -6.26
CA ASP A 74 -11.62 -1.64 -7.29
C ASP A 74 -10.99 -1.49 -8.68
N ALA A 75 -9.93 -0.70 -8.81
CA ALA A 75 -9.17 -0.62 -10.07
C ALA A 75 -8.55 -1.96 -10.46
N HIS A 76 -7.97 -2.70 -9.50
CA HIS A 76 -7.43 -4.06 -9.74
C HIS A 76 -8.52 -5.02 -10.19
N ARG A 77 -9.71 -4.96 -9.60
CA ARG A 77 -10.85 -5.78 -10.00
C ARG A 77 -11.30 -5.46 -11.43
N LEU A 78 -11.37 -4.17 -11.79
CA LEU A 78 -11.70 -3.74 -13.15
C LEU A 78 -10.67 -4.23 -14.18
N MET A 79 -9.38 -4.23 -13.86
CA MET A 79 -8.35 -4.77 -14.76
C MET A 79 -8.55 -6.26 -15.06
N LEU A 80 -8.93 -7.09 -14.07
CA LEU A 80 -9.22 -8.51 -14.31
C LEU A 80 -10.53 -8.74 -15.07
N GLN A 81 -11.47 -7.79 -14.99
CA GLN A 81 -12.74 -7.84 -15.71
C GLN A 81 -12.68 -7.18 -17.08
N ASP A 82 -11.54 -6.57 -17.43
CA ASP A 82 -11.33 -5.93 -18.72
C ASP A 82 -11.43 -6.97 -19.84
N PRO A 83 -12.30 -6.74 -20.85
CA PRO A 83 -12.44 -7.64 -22.00
C PRO A 83 -11.13 -7.84 -22.75
N ASP A 84 -10.32 -6.81 -22.95
CA ASP A 84 -9.06 -6.89 -23.71
C ASP A 84 -8.06 -7.82 -23.02
N TYR A 85 -7.98 -7.76 -21.69
CA TYR A 85 -7.15 -8.67 -20.92
C TYR A 85 -7.63 -10.11 -21.04
N ALA A 86 -8.93 -10.33 -20.91
CA ALA A 86 -9.52 -11.67 -21.01
C ALA A 86 -9.35 -12.26 -22.42
N GLU A 87 -9.64 -11.48 -23.47
CA GLU A 87 -9.48 -11.87 -24.86
C GLU A 87 -8.01 -12.19 -25.22
N CYS A 88 -7.06 -11.45 -24.68
CA CYS A 88 -5.63 -11.71 -24.86
C CYS A 88 -5.25 -13.09 -24.30
N VAL A 89 -5.67 -13.41 -23.07
CA VAL A 89 -5.39 -14.71 -22.44
C VAL A 89 -6.07 -15.83 -23.19
N GLU A 90 -7.36 -15.70 -23.49
CA GLU A 90 -8.15 -16.71 -24.22
C GLU A 90 -7.63 -16.91 -25.64
N GLY A 91 -7.18 -15.85 -26.31
CA GLY A 91 -6.55 -15.91 -27.63
C GLY A 91 -5.26 -16.74 -27.63
N LEU A 92 -4.39 -16.55 -26.63
CA LEU A 92 -3.18 -17.37 -26.46
C LEU A 92 -3.52 -18.84 -26.21
N ILE A 93 -4.52 -19.12 -25.37
CA ILE A 93 -4.96 -20.50 -25.12
C ILE A 93 -5.49 -21.15 -26.41
N ALA A 94 -6.35 -20.43 -27.14
CA ALA A 94 -7.03 -20.97 -28.33
C ALA A 94 -6.09 -21.15 -29.53
N GLN A 95 -5.21 -20.14 -29.79
CA GLN A 95 -4.36 -20.11 -30.98
C GLN A 95 -3.07 -20.90 -30.79
N ASP A 96 -2.38 -20.67 -29.65
CA ASP A 96 -1.09 -21.28 -29.36
C ASP A 96 -1.21 -22.61 -28.64
N LYS A 97 -2.43 -23.02 -28.27
CA LYS A 97 -2.76 -24.25 -27.52
C LYS A 97 -1.87 -24.42 -26.29
N VAL A 98 -1.72 -23.35 -25.50
CA VAL A 98 -0.89 -23.32 -24.29
C VAL A 98 -1.75 -23.36 -23.03
N ASN A 99 -1.18 -23.82 -21.92
CA ASN A 99 -1.84 -23.85 -20.63
C ASN A 99 -2.13 -22.45 -20.10
N ALA A 100 -3.17 -22.31 -19.28
CA ALA A 100 -3.68 -21.05 -18.75
C ALA A 100 -2.59 -20.26 -17.97
N GLU A 101 -1.74 -20.94 -17.21
CA GLU A 101 -0.66 -20.28 -16.48
C GLU A 101 0.31 -19.55 -17.42
N PHE A 102 0.69 -20.20 -18.53
CA PHE A 102 1.58 -19.58 -19.51
C PHE A 102 0.88 -18.41 -20.24
N ALA A 103 -0.40 -18.59 -20.61
CA ALA A 103 -1.18 -17.54 -21.25
C ALA A 103 -1.34 -16.31 -20.33
N VAL A 104 -1.68 -16.49 -19.06
CA VAL A 104 -1.80 -15.40 -18.08
C VAL A 104 -0.46 -14.67 -17.88
N LYS A 105 0.67 -15.41 -17.74
CA LYS A 105 1.99 -14.80 -17.64
C LYS A 105 2.33 -13.96 -18.87
N SER A 106 2.12 -14.53 -20.07
CA SER A 106 2.42 -13.84 -21.32
C SER A 106 1.55 -12.60 -21.53
N ALA A 107 0.27 -12.65 -21.23
CA ALA A 107 -0.62 -11.49 -21.26
C ALA A 107 -0.17 -10.42 -20.26
N ALA A 108 0.15 -10.80 -19.02
CA ALA A 108 0.65 -9.87 -18.00
C ALA A 108 1.93 -9.14 -18.45
N GLU A 109 2.86 -9.86 -19.08
CA GLU A 109 4.09 -9.26 -19.62
C GLU A 109 3.81 -8.29 -20.77
N GLN A 110 2.87 -8.62 -21.68
CA GLN A 110 2.46 -7.75 -22.78
C GLN A 110 1.80 -6.45 -22.29
N PHE A 111 0.81 -6.55 -21.41
CA PHE A 111 0.14 -5.37 -20.86
C PHE A 111 1.08 -4.54 -19.99
N ALA A 112 1.94 -5.15 -19.18
CA ALA A 112 2.92 -4.43 -18.38
C ALA A 112 3.93 -3.67 -19.25
N ALA A 113 4.39 -4.27 -20.37
CA ALA A 113 5.28 -3.61 -21.32
C ALA A 113 4.57 -2.43 -22.02
N MET A 114 3.30 -2.60 -22.38
CA MET A 114 2.49 -1.54 -22.97
C MET A 114 2.35 -0.35 -22.02
N PHE A 115 1.97 -0.57 -20.77
CA PHE A 115 1.85 0.49 -19.79
C PHE A 115 3.20 1.15 -19.46
N ALA A 116 4.28 0.38 -19.36
CA ALA A 116 5.61 0.91 -19.10
C ALA A 116 6.15 1.81 -20.23
N ALA A 117 5.66 1.63 -21.47
CA ALA A 117 6.02 2.42 -22.63
C ALA A 117 5.22 3.73 -22.78
N MET A 118 4.22 3.98 -21.93
CA MET A 118 3.41 5.20 -21.96
C MET A 118 4.16 6.39 -21.34
N ASP A 119 3.89 7.60 -21.80
CA ASP A 119 4.55 8.83 -21.32
C ASP A 119 4.10 9.25 -19.91
N SER A 120 2.93 8.82 -19.47
CA SER A 120 2.36 9.16 -18.16
C SER A 120 2.94 8.29 -17.05
N SER A 121 3.53 8.91 -16.02
CA SER A 121 4.04 8.20 -14.84
C SER A 121 2.95 7.39 -14.10
N THR A 122 1.72 7.87 -14.14
CA THR A 122 0.55 7.16 -13.57
C THR A 122 0.26 5.89 -14.36
N MET A 123 0.34 5.93 -15.69
CA MET A 123 0.15 4.74 -16.52
C MET A 123 1.33 3.78 -16.40
N GLN A 124 2.56 4.26 -16.29
CA GLN A 124 3.72 3.41 -16.01
C GLN A 124 3.58 2.64 -14.69
N ALA A 125 2.99 3.24 -13.65
CA ALA A 125 2.71 2.56 -12.39
C ALA A 125 1.73 1.38 -12.57
N ARG A 126 0.79 1.46 -13.53
CA ARG A 126 -0.15 0.37 -13.84
C ARG A 126 0.52 -0.92 -14.33
N ALA A 127 1.75 -0.84 -14.82
CA ALA A 127 2.52 -2.04 -15.18
C ALA A 127 2.74 -2.98 -13.99
N ALA A 128 2.94 -2.44 -12.79
CA ALA A 128 3.05 -3.21 -11.56
C ALA A 128 1.69 -3.81 -11.14
N ASP A 129 0.62 -3.03 -11.28
CA ASP A 129 -0.74 -3.46 -10.92
C ASP A 129 -1.17 -4.66 -11.78
N VAL A 130 -0.94 -4.63 -13.10
CA VAL A 130 -1.25 -5.76 -14.00
C VAL A 130 -0.52 -7.03 -13.57
N LYS A 131 0.75 -6.92 -13.20
CA LYS A 131 1.52 -8.06 -12.70
C LYS A 131 0.96 -8.60 -11.39
N ASP A 132 0.51 -7.72 -10.48
CA ASP A 132 -0.08 -8.12 -9.20
C ASP A 132 -1.40 -8.88 -9.40
N VAL A 133 -2.33 -8.35 -10.20
CA VAL A 133 -3.62 -9.01 -10.43
C VAL A 133 -3.46 -10.32 -11.21
N SER A 134 -2.53 -10.38 -12.17
CA SER A 134 -2.22 -11.61 -12.91
C SER A 134 -1.59 -12.67 -12.01
N ARG A 135 -0.71 -12.29 -11.08
CA ARG A 135 -0.15 -13.17 -10.06
C ARG A 135 -1.25 -13.80 -9.20
N ARG A 136 -2.30 -13.06 -8.87
CA ARG A 136 -3.43 -13.58 -8.11
C ARG A 136 -4.19 -14.66 -8.90
N VAL A 137 -4.45 -14.45 -10.19
CA VAL A 137 -5.04 -15.48 -11.08
C VAL A 137 -4.14 -16.72 -11.13
N MET A 138 -2.83 -16.52 -11.25
CA MET A 138 -1.84 -17.61 -11.24
C MET A 138 -1.89 -18.44 -9.95
N ASN A 139 -2.02 -17.79 -8.79
CA ASN A 139 -2.15 -18.48 -7.50
C ASN A 139 -3.38 -19.40 -7.49
N VAL A 140 -4.51 -18.91 -7.99
CA VAL A 140 -5.73 -19.69 -8.07
C VAL A 140 -5.58 -20.87 -9.03
N LEU A 141 -5.00 -20.65 -10.24
CA LEU A 141 -4.72 -21.70 -11.21
C LEU A 141 -3.84 -22.83 -10.67
N GLN A 142 -2.88 -22.49 -9.81
CA GLN A 142 -1.97 -23.44 -9.19
C GLN A 142 -2.54 -24.08 -7.91
N GLY A 143 -3.78 -23.77 -7.54
CA GLY A 143 -4.43 -24.32 -6.34
C GLY A 143 -3.82 -23.80 -5.02
N LYS A 144 -3.05 -22.70 -5.06
CA LYS A 144 -2.51 -22.06 -3.87
C LYS A 144 -3.64 -21.27 -3.21
N ARG A 145 -4.04 -21.66 -2.01
CA ARG A 145 -5.06 -20.93 -1.25
C ARG A 145 -4.49 -19.61 -0.77
N ASP A 146 -5.18 -18.51 -1.04
CA ASP A 146 -4.98 -17.26 -0.31
C ASP A 146 -5.32 -17.51 1.17
N SER A 147 -4.45 -17.07 2.07
CA SER A 147 -4.59 -17.24 3.53
C SER A 147 -5.72 -16.41 4.15
N THR A 148 -6.67 -15.90 3.36
CA THR A 148 -7.80 -15.09 3.84
C THR A 148 -9.04 -15.90 4.26
N ALA A 149 -9.05 -17.24 4.10
CA ALA A 149 -10.14 -18.07 4.61
C ALA A 149 -9.86 -18.45 6.08
N GLN A 150 -10.43 -17.70 7.01
CA GLN A 150 -10.68 -18.15 8.36
C GLN A 150 -11.68 -19.31 8.29
N ASP A 151 -11.20 -20.54 8.25
CA ASP A 151 -11.98 -21.69 8.67
C ASP A 151 -11.08 -22.65 9.46
N GLY A 152 -11.40 -22.76 10.72
CA GLY A 152 -10.67 -23.56 11.67
C GLY A 152 -11.01 -25.04 11.50
N SER A 153 -10.29 -25.73 10.66
CA SER A 153 -10.08 -27.18 10.79
C SER A 153 -9.26 -27.70 9.61
N VAL A 154 -7.97 -27.93 9.77
CA VAL A 154 -7.28 -29.04 9.08
C VAL A 154 -6.12 -29.54 9.94
N GLN A 155 -6.26 -30.73 10.47
CA GLN A 155 -5.17 -31.59 10.86
C GLN A 155 -4.53 -32.23 9.62
N GLY A 156 -3.20 -32.30 9.61
CA GLY A 156 -2.47 -33.41 8.99
C GLY A 156 -1.77 -33.13 7.65
N ASP A 157 -0.45 -33.19 7.72
CA ASP A 157 0.48 -33.67 6.69
C ASP A 157 0.49 -33.03 5.28
N ALA A 158 1.35 -32.02 5.10
CA ALA A 158 2.13 -31.83 3.87
C ALA A 158 3.31 -30.88 4.09
N VAL A 159 4.31 -31.35 4.81
CA VAL A 159 5.66 -30.75 4.77
C VAL A 159 6.45 -31.55 3.75
N GLN A 160 6.49 -31.07 2.51
CA GLN A 160 7.63 -31.28 1.58
C GLN A 160 7.29 -30.58 0.25
N ASN A 161 8.00 -29.58 0.02
CA ASN A 161 8.37 -28.77 -1.15
C ASN A 161 7.99 -27.30 -1.04
N GLY A 162 8.91 -26.56 -0.53
CA GLY A 162 9.36 -25.21 -0.76
C GLY A 162 8.42 -24.23 -1.46
N ILE A 163 7.32 -23.83 -0.81
CA ILE A 163 6.64 -22.60 -1.17
C ILE A 163 6.15 -21.98 0.13
N VAL A 164 6.70 -20.84 0.45
CA VAL A 164 6.26 -20.00 1.58
C VAL A 164 4.83 -19.58 1.33
N GLN A 165 3.88 -20.38 1.78
CA GLN A 165 2.56 -19.89 2.12
C GLN A 165 2.79 -18.89 3.24
N ASN A 166 2.43 -17.65 3.02
CA ASN A 166 2.47 -16.50 3.93
C ASN A 166 2.62 -16.87 5.43
N GLY A 167 3.82 -17.30 5.82
CA GLY A 167 4.12 -17.82 7.14
C GLY A 167 4.34 -16.75 8.21
N ILE A 168 3.69 -15.58 8.08
CA ILE A 168 3.71 -14.54 9.13
C ILE A 168 2.87 -14.97 10.35
N ALA A 169 2.06 -16.04 10.23
CA ALA A 169 1.05 -16.37 11.21
C ALA A 169 1.36 -17.54 12.16
N GLN A 170 2.50 -18.25 12.05
CA GLN A 170 2.59 -19.54 12.76
C GLN A 170 3.14 -19.52 14.20
N ASN A 171 3.86 -18.48 14.67
CA ASN A 171 4.50 -18.54 15.99
C ASN A 171 4.24 -17.37 16.94
N GLY A 172 3.31 -16.45 16.65
CA GLY A 172 3.03 -15.33 17.56
C GLY A 172 4.15 -14.28 17.66
N GLU A 173 5.24 -14.44 16.92
CA GLU A 173 6.37 -13.51 16.91
C GLU A 173 6.18 -12.39 15.88
N SER A 174 6.64 -11.20 16.23
CA SER A 174 6.60 -10.04 15.35
C SER A 174 7.92 -9.91 14.58
N HIS A 175 7.84 -9.60 13.27
CA HIS A 175 8.99 -9.64 12.36
C HIS A 175 9.19 -8.31 11.62
N ILE A 176 10.43 -8.07 11.20
CA ILE A 176 10.76 -7.08 10.18
C ILE A 176 10.68 -7.77 8.82
N ILE A 177 9.84 -7.25 7.94
CA ILE A 177 9.64 -7.83 6.61
C ILE A 177 10.68 -7.28 5.65
N PHE A 178 11.45 -8.18 5.03
CA PHE A 178 12.34 -7.86 3.92
C PHE A 178 11.74 -8.44 2.64
N ALA A 179 11.67 -7.64 1.57
CA ALA A 179 11.16 -8.08 0.28
C ALA A 179 11.94 -7.44 -0.86
N GLU A 180 11.95 -8.08 -2.02
CA GLU A 180 12.46 -7.44 -3.23
C GLU A 180 11.57 -6.25 -3.63
N ASP A 181 10.25 -6.48 -3.64
CA ASP A 181 9.19 -5.49 -3.80
C ASP A 181 7.95 -6.02 -3.12
N LEU A 182 7.03 -5.14 -2.74
CA LEU A 182 5.76 -5.51 -2.15
C LEU A 182 4.62 -4.96 -3.00
N ALA A 183 3.83 -5.85 -3.55
CA ALA A 183 2.62 -5.45 -4.23
C ALA A 183 1.56 -4.92 -3.24
N PRO A 184 0.62 -4.10 -3.71
CA PRO A 184 -0.47 -3.59 -2.88
C PRO A 184 -1.25 -4.71 -2.17
N SER A 185 -1.48 -5.82 -2.88
CA SER A 185 -2.19 -6.97 -2.33
C SER A 185 -1.40 -7.70 -1.22
N ASP A 186 -0.07 -7.75 -1.33
CA ASP A 186 0.79 -8.35 -0.30
C ASP A 186 0.76 -7.50 0.98
N THR A 187 0.91 -6.19 0.81
CA THR A 187 0.93 -5.23 1.93
C THR A 187 -0.40 -5.15 2.68
N ALA A 188 -1.53 -5.23 1.96
CA ALA A 188 -2.86 -5.20 2.58
C ALA A 188 -3.21 -6.47 3.38
N GLN A 189 -2.47 -7.56 3.16
CA GLN A 189 -2.62 -8.82 3.90
C GLN A 189 -1.69 -8.92 5.12
N LEU A 190 -0.79 -7.96 5.32
CA LEU A 190 0.12 -7.97 6.47
C LEU A 190 -0.65 -7.73 7.77
N ASP A 191 -0.53 -8.67 8.70
CA ASP A 191 -1.05 -8.51 10.07
C ASP A 191 -0.22 -7.45 10.82
N ARG A 192 -0.80 -6.26 10.98
CA ARG A 192 -0.17 -5.13 11.65
C ARG A 192 0.39 -5.46 13.04
N ALA A 193 -0.24 -6.38 13.75
CA ALA A 193 0.21 -6.78 15.09
C ALA A 193 1.51 -7.59 15.06
N LYS A 194 1.85 -8.14 13.89
CA LYS A 194 3.02 -9.02 13.70
C LYS A 194 4.13 -8.41 12.85
N VAL A 195 3.91 -7.22 12.28
CA VAL A 195 4.91 -6.52 11.48
C VAL A 195 5.51 -5.38 12.27
N LEU A 196 6.82 -5.44 12.51
CA LEU A 196 7.57 -4.40 13.21
C LEU A 196 8.05 -3.28 12.26
N GLY A 197 8.27 -3.61 10.99
CA GLY A 197 8.73 -2.68 9.97
C GLY A 197 8.96 -3.34 8.64
N LEU A 198 9.21 -2.52 7.60
CA LEU A 198 9.32 -2.95 6.21
C LEU A 198 10.63 -2.48 5.58
N VAL A 199 11.29 -3.36 4.83
CA VAL A 199 12.46 -3.05 4.02
C VAL A 199 12.28 -3.64 2.63
N THR A 200 12.42 -2.83 1.58
CA THR A 200 12.33 -3.32 0.20
C THR A 200 13.57 -2.97 -0.62
N ALA A 201 13.98 -3.91 -1.50
CA ALA A 201 15.07 -3.69 -2.43
C ALA A 201 14.71 -2.65 -3.49
N LYS A 202 13.51 -2.73 -4.00
CA LYS A 202 12.93 -1.79 -5.00
C LYS A 202 11.94 -0.83 -4.34
N GLY A 203 11.45 0.11 -5.13
CA GLY A 203 10.46 1.07 -4.71
C GLY A 203 11.03 2.47 -4.48
N SER A 204 10.12 3.42 -4.33
CA SER A 204 10.41 4.83 -4.07
C SER A 204 9.63 5.33 -2.86
N ALA A 205 9.94 6.53 -2.41
CA ALA A 205 9.23 7.18 -1.30
C ALA A 205 7.71 7.38 -1.57
N ASN A 206 7.29 7.28 -2.82
CA ASN A 206 5.90 7.43 -3.25
C ASN A 206 5.26 6.11 -3.71
N SER A 207 5.93 4.97 -3.51
CA SER A 207 5.36 3.65 -3.85
C SER A 207 4.14 3.32 -2.97
N HIS A 208 3.29 2.41 -3.43
CA HIS A 208 2.15 1.92 -2.63
C HIS A 208 2.57 1.37 -1.27
N THR A 209 3.67 0.62 -1.22
CA THR A 209 4.28 0.14 0.03
C THR A 209 4.64 1.28 0.98
N ALA A 210 5.20 2.37 0.42
CA ALA A 210 5.57 3.56 1.18
C ALA A 210 4.35 4.25 1.81
N ILE A 211 3.29 4.42 1.01
CA ILE A 211 2.04 5.04 1.44
C ILE A 211 1.40 4.20 2.56
N LEU A 212 1.36 2.88 2.37
CA LEU A 212 0.74 2.00 3.33
C LEU A 212 1.54 1.91 4.64
N ALA A 213 2.88 1.82 4.57
CA ALA A 213 3.74 1.84 5.75
C ALA A 213 3.51 3.10 6.61
N ARG A 214 3.44 4.27 5.99
CA ARG A 214 3.09 5.53 6.68
C ARG A 214 1.71 5.48 7.33
N THR A 215 0.74 4.91 6.62
CA THR A 215 -0.63 4.76 7.13
C THR A 215 -0.69 3.83 8.34
N MET A 216 0.05 2.72 8.28
CA MET A 216 0.14 1.77 9.39
C MET A 216 1.02 2.28 10.53
N GLY A 217 1.78 3.38 10.32
CA GLY A 217 2.75 3.91 11.29
C GLY A 217 3.92 2.96 11.53
N LEU A 218 4.28 2.15 10.53
CA LEU A 218 5.40 1.21 10.60
C LEU A 218 6.68 1.88 10.08
N PRO A 219 7.84 1.70 10.74
CA PRO A 219 9.12 2.08 10.18
C PRO A 219 9.34 1.41 8.84
N ALA A 220 9.73 2.16 7.80
CA ALA A 220 9.92 1.60 6.48
C ALA A 220 11.06 2.25 5.71
N ILE A 221 11.78 1.41 4.98
CA ILE A 221 12.94 1.76 4.17
C ILE A 221 12.78 1.07 2.80
N THR A 222 13.03 1.80 1.72
CA THR A 222 12.98 1.26 0.36
C THR A 222 14.32 1.48 -0.35
N GLY A 223 14.48 0.81 -1.50
CA GLY A 223 15.62 1.09 -2.38
C GLY A 223 16.97 0.61 -1.84
N ILE A 224 17.00 -0.48 -1.08
CA ILE A 224 18.28 -1.07 -0.63
C ILE A 224 19.03 -1.80 -1.77
N GLY A 225 18.39 -1.98 -2.94
CA GLY A 225 19.01 -2.52 -4.16
C GLY A 225 19.63 -3.88 -3.95
N ASP A 226 20.87 -4.02 -4.46
CA ASP A 226 21.65 -5.28 -4.43
C ASP A 226 22.07 -5.71 -3.02
N ALA A 227 21.82 -4.87 -2.00
CA ALA A 227 22.07 -5.24 -0.61
C ALA A 227 20.98 -6.16 -0.03
N PHE A 228 19.87 -6.36 -0.74
CA PHE A 228 18.86 -7.37 -0.41
C PHE A 228 19.44 -8.77 -0.55
N ASP A 229 19.34 -9.56 0.51
CA ASP A 229 19.81 -10.94 0.52
C ASP A 229 18.74 -11.86 1.13
N PRO A 230 18.22 -12.82 0.38
CA PRO A 230 17.30 -13.81 0.94
C PRO A 230 17.86 -14.63 2.10
N ALA A 231 19.19 -14.72 2.24
CA ALA A 231 19.82 -15.38 3.35
C ALA A 231 19.64 -14.66 4.69
N ASP A 232 19.17 -13.42 4.69
CA ASP A 232 18.86 -12.68 5.93
C ASP A 232 17.63 -13.22 6.69
N ASP A 233 16.86 -14.14 6.10
CA ASP A 233 15.69 -14.73 6.76
C ASP A 233 16.09 -15.40 8.09
N GLY A 234 15.39 -15.03 9.15
CA GLY A 234 15.68 -15.50 10.51
C GLY A 234 16.79 -14.74 11.25
N HIS A 235 17.53 -13.85 10.61
CA HIS A 235 18.54 -13.02 11.25
C HIS A 235 17.91 -11.86 12.03
N VAL A 236 18.62 -11.37 13.04
CA VAL A 236 18.18 -10.17 13.78
C VAL A 236 18.55 -8.92 13.00
N ALA A 237 17.62 -7.97 12.91
CA ALA A 237 17.90 -6.68 12.31
C ALA A 237 17.41 -5.51 13.17
N VAL A 238 18.04 -4.37 12.94
CA VAL A 238 17.60 -3.03 13.37
C VAL A 238 17.34 -2.23 12.11
N ILE A 239 16.18 -1.58 12.05
CA ILE A 239 15.88 -0.61 11.01
C ILE A 239 15.57 0.75 11.62
N ASP A 240 16.16 1.80 11.06
CA ASP A 240 15.89 3.20 11.41
C ASP A 240 15.24 3.87 10.20
N GLY A 241 13.92 3.89 10.19
CA GLY A 241 13.13 4.50 9.13
C GLY A 241 13.29 6.02 9.03
N THR A 242 13.91 6.67 10.02
CA THR A 242 14.20 8.10 9.97
C THR A 242 15.46 8.39 9.17
N SER A 243 16.54 7.63 9.41
CA SER A 243 17.81 7.79 8.71
C SER A 243 17.94 6.95 7.43
N GLY A 244 17.08 5.93 7.24
CA GLY A 244 17.17 4.95 6.18
C GLY A 244 18.24 3.88 6.41
N ALA A 245 18.74 3.73 7.63
CA ALA A 245 19.77 2.76 7.97
C ALA A 245 19.17 1.41 8.39
N VAL A 246 19.77 0.32 7.88
CA VAL A 246 19.45 -1.07 8.22
C VAL A 246 20.72 -1.75 8.70
N PHE A 247 20.63 -2.45 9.82
CA PHE A 247 21.72 -3.24 10.38
C PHE A 247 21.26 -4.69 10.50
N VAL A 248 21.88 -5.59 9.75
CA VAL A 248 21.68 -7.03 9.87
C VAL A 248 22.78 -7.62 10.75
N ASP A 249 22.40 -8.50 11.67
CA ASP A 249 23.27 -9.02 12.74
C ASP A 249 24.02 -7.90 13.47
N PRO A 250 23.30 -6.94 14.07
CA PRO A 250 23.90 -5.84 14.78
C PRO A 250 24.71 -6.35 15.97
N ASP A 251 25.84 -5.70 16.25
CA ASP A 251 26.58 -5.96 17.47
C ASP A 251 25.85 -5.42 18.72
N GLU A 252 26.29 -5.82 19.89
CA GLU A 252 25.62 -5.46 21.14
C GLU A 252 25.63 -3.95 21.42
N ALA A 253 26.66 -3.25 20.95
CA ALA A 253 26.73 -1.80 21.09
C ALA A 253 25.67 -1.11 20.25
N THR A 254 25.50 -1.51 19.00
CA THR A 254 24.44 -1.04 18.10
C THR A 254 23.05 -1.37 18.65
N LEU A 255 22.82 -2.60 19.11
CA LEU A 255 21.54 -2.98 19.72
C LEU A 255 21.20 -2.13 20.95
N THR A 256 22.17 -1.89 21.83
CA THR A 256 21.97 -1.09 23.03
C THR A 256 21.61 0.36 22.67
N GLU A 257 22.33 0.95 21.72
CA GLU A 257 22.06 2.32 21.27
C GLU A 257 20.68 2.46 20.65
N TYR A 258 20.27 1.53 19.75
CA TYR A 258 18.96 1.62 19.10
C TYR A 258 17.80 1.25 20.03
N ARG A 259 18.02 0.38 21.02
CA ARG A 259 17.03 0.16 22.09
C ARG A 259 16.81 1.43 22.91
N ARG A 260 17.90 2.15 23.26
CA ARG A 260 17.81 3.44 23.96
C ARG A 260 17.05 4.47 23.14
N ARG A 261 17.41 4.67 21.87
CA ARG A 261 16.72 5.61 20.96
C ARG A 261 15.24 5.28 20.80
N LYS A 262 14.91 3.99 20.67
CA LYS A 262 13.51 3.55 20.55
C LYS A 262 12.74 3.89 21.82
N ALA A 263 13.30 3.59 23.00
CA ALA A 263 12.67 3.90 24.28
C ALA A 263 12.45 5.41 24.48
N GLU A 264 13.44 6.24 24.12
CA GLU A 264 13.33 7.70 24.19
C GLU A 264 12.22 8.24 23.24
N ALA A 265 12.12 7.69 22.02
CA ALA A 265 11.06 8.05 21.07
C ALA A 265 9.67 7.66 21.59
N GLU A 266 9.53 6.46 22.18
CA GLU A 266 8.28 5.98 22.78
C GLU A 266 7.88 6.82 24.01
N GLU A 267 8.84 7.19 24.85
CA GLU A 267 8.61 8.07 25.99
C GLU A 267 8.15 9.46 25.49
N HIS A 268 8.83 10.02 24.50
CA HIS A 268 8.45 11.30 23.90
C HIS A 268 7.01 11.27 23.35
N LEU A 269 6.64 10.23 22.61
CA LEU A 269 5.26 10.04 22.12
C LEU A 269 4.26 9.91 23.26
N SER A 270 4.62 9.20 24.34
CA SER A 270 3.79 9.09 25.55
C SER A 270 3.56 10.45 26.21
N LEU A 271 4.61 11.30 26.30
CA LEU A 271 4.49 12.65 26.83
C LEU A 271 3.59 13.52 25.96
N LEU A 272 3.72 13.44 24.62
CA LEU A 272 2.84 14.17 23.70
C LEU A 272 1.38 13.75 23.86
N ARG A 273 1.10 12.45 24.03
CA ARG A 273 -0.27 11.95 24.28
C ARG A 273 -0.88 12.53 25.56
N LYS A 274 -0.08 12.83 26.60
CA LYS A 274 -0.53 13.44 27.84
C LYS A 274 -0.92 14.91 27.67
N LEU A 275 -0.56 15.55 26.54
CA LEU A 275 -0.97 16.91 26.21
C LEU A 275 -2.36 16.99 25.60
N LYS A 276 -2.93 15.88 25.13
CA LYS A 276 -4.30 15.87 24.61
C LYS A 276 -5.28 16.36 25.68
N GLY A 277 -6.25 17.18 25.27
CA GLY A 277 -7.24 17.80 26.16
C GLY A 277 -6.72 18.96 26.99
N LYS A 278 -5.46 19.35 26.83
CA LYS A 278 -4.90 20.51 27.53
C LYS A 278 -4.87 21.73 26.62
N PRO A 279 -5.22 22.92 27.15
CA PRO A 279 -5.10 24.15 26.38
C PRO A 279 -3.63 24.41 26.02
N THR A 280 -3.39 24.87 24.79
CA THR A 280 -2.06 25.30 24.37
C THR A 280 -1.82 26.73 24.84
N GLU A 281 -0.87 26.87 25.74
CA GLU A 281 -0.53 28.18 26.33
C GLU A 281 0.95 28.45 26.22
N THR A 282 1.30 29.72 25.97
CA THR A 282 2.69 30.21 26.05
C THR A 282 3.18 30.23 27.49
N LYS A 283 4.48 30.38 27.70
CA LYS A 283 5.06 30.57 29.04
C LYS A 283 4.53 31.82 29.75
N SER A 284 4.01 32.79 29.01
CA SER A 284 3.39 34.01 29.55
C SER A 284 1.90 33.86 29.85
N GLY A 285 1.32 32.66 29.68
CA GLY A 285 -0.10 32.38 29.93
C GLY A 285 -1.04 32.78 28.78
N GLN A 286 -0.50 33.13 27.62
CA GLN A 286 -1.34 33.46 26.46
C GLN A 286 -1.78 32.14 25.78
N ARG A 287 -3.10 31.97 25.62
CA ARG A 287 -3.69 30.85 24.90
C ARG A 287 -3.46 30.99 23.39
N VAL A 288 -3.06 29.89 22.76
CA VAL A 288 -2.90 29.76 21.32
C VAL A 288 -3.84 28.65 20.83
N HIS A 289 -4.69 28.95 19.87
CA HIS A 289 -5.57 27.94 19.27
C HIS A 289 -4.83 27.13 18.21
N LEU A 290 -4.95 25.82 18.27
CA LEU A 290 -4.36 24.90 17.31
C LEU A 290 -5.44 24.35 16.38
N TYR A 291 -5.37 24.76 15.12
CA TYR A 291 -6.26 24.32 14.06
C TYR A 291 -5.52 23.43 13.06
N ALA A 292 -6.22 22.43 12.54
CA ALA A 292 -5.69 21.54 11.53
C ALA A 292 -5.89 22.08 10.11
N ASN A 293 -5.06 21.62 9.18
CA ASN A 293 -5.27 21.75 7.75
C ASN A 293 -5.76 20.42 7.22
N ILE A 294 -6.80 20.42 6.40
CA ILE A 294 -7.33 19.23 5.72
C ILE A 294 -7.42 19.45 4.22
N SER A 295 -7.45 18.34 3.49
CA SER A 295 -7.65 18.32 2.04
C SER A 295 -8.90 17.57 1.62
N ARG A 296 -9.37 16.64 2.46
CA ARG A 296 -10.53 15.79 2.19
C ARG A 296 -11.45 15.72 3.42
N PRO A 297 -12.76 15.48 3.22
CA PRO A 297 -13.67 15.26 4.33
C PRO A 297 -13.23 14.15 5.29
N SER A 298 -12.68 13.05 4.76
CA SER A 298 -12.17 11.94 5.56
C SER A 298 -11.06 12.30 6.57
N ASP A 299 -10.40 13.46 6.40
CA ASP A 299 -9.35 13.92 7.31
C ASP A 299 -9.92 14.39 8.66
N ALA A 300 -11.22 14.71 8.72
CA ALA A 300 -11.87 15.24 9.94
C ALA A 300 -11.76 14.28 11.12
N ALA A 301 -11.88 12.98 10.90
CA ALA A 301 -11.70 11.97 11.94
C ALA A 301 -10.29 12.03 12.57
N ALA A 302 -9.25 12.23 11.75
CA ALA A 302 -7.87 12.38 12.24
C ALA A 302 -7.67 13.70 13.01
N VAL A 303 -8.32 14.77 12.57
CA VAL A 303 -8.33 16.07 13.30
C VAL A 303 -8.88 15.91 14.71
N LEU A 304 -10.01 15.24 14.86
CA LEU A 304 -10.62 14.95 16.15
C LEU A 304 -9.77 14.02 17.00
N ALA A 305 -9.20 12.96 16.39
CA ALA A 305 -8.34 12.01 17.07
C ALA A 305 -7.05 12.65 17.60
N ASN A 306 -6.57 13.74 16.99
CA ASN A 306 -5.41 14.51 17.44
C ASN A 306 -5.75 15.74 18.29
N ASP A 307 -7.04 15.89 18.67
CA ASP A 307 -7.52 16.94 19.58
C ASP A 307 -7.29 18.37 19.06
N ALA A 308 -7.39 18.57 17.74
CA ALA A 308 -7.33 19.91 17.19
C ALA A 308 -8.61 20.70 17.56
N GLU A 309 -8.45 21.97 17.85
CA GLU A 309 -9.54 22.86 18.29
C GLU A 309 -10.48 23.27 17.14
N GLY A 310 -10.13 22.94 15.90
CA GLY A 310 -10.92 23.23 14.71
C GLY A 310 -10.11 22.96 13.44
N ILE A 311 -10.70 23.31 12.32
CA ILE A 311 -10.06 23.28 11.00
C ILE A 311 -9.78 24.73 10.59
N GLY A 312 -8.51 25.09 10.52
CA GLY A 312 -8.06 26.42 10.11
C GLY A 312 -7.96 26.59 8.60
N LEU A 313 -7.89 25.48 7.88
CA LEU A 313 -7.86 25.47 6.43
C LEU A 313 -8.38 24.15 5.86
N PHE A 314 -9.56 24.17 5.25
CA PHE A 314 -9.99 23.12 4.35
C PHE A 314 -9.63 23.54 2.92
N ARG A 315 -8.69 22.83 2.32
CA ARG A 315 -8.20 23.08 0.98
C ARG A 315 -9.16 22.50 -0.05
N SER A 316 -10.15 23.31 -0.46
CA SER A 316 -11.24 22.88 -1.34
C SER A 316 -10.78 22.52 -2.75
N GLU A 317 -9.59 22.96 -3.18
CA GLU A 317 -9.04 22.62 -4.49
C GLU A 317 -8.86 21.13 -4.70
N PHE A 318 -8.66 20.33 -3.66
CA PHE A 318 -8.59 18.87 -3.77
C PHE A 318 -9.92 18.22 -4.20
N LEU A 319 -11.06 18.91 -4.00
CA LEU A 319 -12.34 18.45 -4.54
C LEU A 319 -12.42 18.58 -6.07
N TYR A 320 -11.54 19.37 -6.65
CA TYR A 320 -11.43 19.61 -8.10
C TYR A 320 -10.30 18.78 -8.72
N LEU A 321 -9.12 18.75 -8.10
CA LEU A 321 -7.91 18.12 -8.63
C LEU A 321 -8.03 16.60 -8.85
N GLU A 322 -8.97 15.94 -8.15
CA GLU A 322 -9.16 14.49 -8.20
C GLU A 322 -10.29 14.08 -9.17
N ARG A 323 -10.75 15.00 -10.04
CA ARG A 323 -11.86 14.79 -10.98
C ARG A 323 -11.44 15.07 -12.42
N GLU A 324 -12.26 14.54 -13.33
CA GLU A 324 -12.13 14.80 -14.75
C GLU A 324 -13.08 15.94 -15.23
N ASP A 325 -13.99 16.39 -14.36
CA ASP A 325 -14.99 17.42 -14.59
C ASP A 325 -15.18 18.33 -13.38
N TRP A 326 -15.91 19.43 -13.58
CA TRP A 326 -16.25 20.36 -12.51
C TRP A 326 -17.10 19.67 -11.44
N PRO A 327 -16.74 19.79 -10.12
CA PRO A 327 -17.57 19.27 -9.05
C PRO A 327 -18.90 20.00 -9.01
N THR A 328 -19.99 19.26 -8.90
CA THR A 328 -21.34 19.84 -8.78
C THR A 328 -21.49 20.57 -7.45
N GLU A 329 -22.51 21.46 -7.37
CA GLU A 329 -22.83 22.14 -6.12
C GLU A 329 -23.20 21.15 -5.01
N GLU A 330 -23.98 20.11 -5.33
CA GLU A 330 -24.38 19.06 -4.40
C GLU A 330 -23.16 18.31 -3.85
N PHE A 331 -22.20 17.94 -4.71
CA PHE A 331 -20.98 17.26 -4.27
C PHE A 331 -20.16 18.12 -3.29
N GLN A 332 -20.02 19.42 -3.59
CA GLN A 332 -19.33 20.35 -2.71
C GLN A 332 -20.09 20.55 -1.40
N PHE A 333 -21.44 20.69 -1.48
CA PHE A 333 -22.30 20.81 -0.32
C PHE A 333 -22.18 19.61 0.62
N ASP A 334 -22.19 18.40 0.07
CA ASP A 334 -22.03 17.16 0.84
C ASP A 334 -20.66 17.11 1.51
N ALA A 335 -19.59 17.42 0.77
CA ALA A 335 -18.23 17.42 1.29
C ALA A 335 -18.04 18.44 2.45
N TYR A 336 -18.55 19.65 2.30
CA TYR A 336 -18.46 20.67 3.35
C TYR A 336 -19.40 20.34 4.52
N GLY A 337 -20.60 19.84 4.21
CA GLY A 337 -21.60 19.44 5.20
C GLY A 337 -21.10 18.30 6.08
N GLN A 338 -20.46 17.28 5.50
CA GLN A 338 -19.84 16.19 6.24
C GLN A 338 -18.81 16.72 7.25
N VAL A 339 -17.88 17.56 6.80
CA VAL A 339 -16.84 18.11 7.68
C VAL A 339 -17.46 18.95 8.79
N ALA A 340 -18.43 19.80 8.47
CA ALA A 340 -19.10 20.64 9.47
C ALA A 340 -19.84 19.80 10.52
N GLN A 341 -20.51 18.72 10.09
CA GLN A 341 -21.22 17.81 11.00
C GLN A 341 -20.24 17.05 11.91
N GLU A 342 -19.12 16.51 11.37
CA GLU A 342 -18.14 15.80 12.16
C GLU A 342 -17.42 16.71 13.17
N MET A 343 -17.15 17.96 12.81
CA MET A 343 -16.48 18.93 13.68
C MET A 343 -17.40 19.51 14.76
N GLY A 344 -18.72 19.44 14.60
CA GLY A 344 -19.70 19.94 15.55
C GLY A 344 -19.54 21.46 15.82
N ASP A 345 -19.35 21.84 17.07
CA ASP A 345 -19.19 23.27 17.47
C ASP A 345 -17.80 23.85 17.20
N ARG A 346 -16.87 23.05 16.67
CA ARG A 346 -15.51 23.48 16.35
C ARG A 346 -15.49 24.27 15.04
N PRO A 347 -14.72 25.38 14.97
CA PRO A 347 -14.68 26.19 13.76
C PRO A 347 -14.08 25.42 12.58
N VAL A 348 -14.66 25.63 11.40
CA VAL A 348 -14.19 25.11 10.12
C VAL A 348 -14.05 26.26 9.15
N ILE A 349 -12.83 26.54 8.70
CA ILE A 349 -12.53 27.55 7.69
C ILE A 349 -12.31 26.85 6.37
N ILE A 350 -13.20 27.08 5.41
CA ILE A 350 -13.13 26.56 4.06
C ILE A 350 -12.50 27.63 3.17
N ARG A 351 -11.39 27.27 2.52
CA ARG A 351 -10.83 28.12 1.48
C ARG A 351 -11.65 27.92 0.21
N THR A 352 -12.08 29.00 -0.41
CA THR A 352 -12.63 28.95 -1.76
C THR A 352 -11.56 28.53 -2.75
N LEU A 353 -11.95 28.25 -3.98
CA LEU A 353 -11.07 27.70 -5.01
C LEU A 353 -9.72 28.43 -5.10
N ASP A 354 -8.64 27.65 -5.01
CA ASP A 354 -7.25 28.10 -5.13
C ASP A 354 -6.53 27.16 -6.12
N ILE A 355 -6.87 27.30 -7.40
CA ILE A 355 -6.29 26.56 -8.53
C ILE A 355 -5.55 27.56 -9.42
N GLY A 356 -4.41 27.14 -9.94
CA GLY A 356 -3.47 27.92 -10.71
C GLY A 356 -2.04 27.57 -10.31
N ALA A 357 -1.07 28.22 -10.92
CA ALA A 357 0.33 28.05 -10.59
C ALA A 357 0.79 26.58 -10.65
N ASP A 358 1.06 25.99 -9.51
CA ASP A 358 1.50 24.59 -9.33
C ASP A 358 0.35 23.55 -9.35
N LYS A 359 -0.91 24.03 -9.32
CA LYS A 359 -2.10 23.17 -9.29
C LYS A 359 -2.90 23.37 -10.56
N GLN A 360 -2.86 22.41 -11.46
CA GLN A 360 -3.58 22.46 -12.73
C GLN A 360 -4.56 21.29 -12.84
N CYS A 361 -5.73 21.59 -13.43
CA CYS A 361 -6.70 20.60 -13.87
C CYS A 361 -6.89 20.78 -15.36
N ASP A 362 -6.82 19.70 -16.12
CA ASP A 362 -6.90 19.76 -17.60
C ASP A 362 -8.20 20.38 -18.10
N TYR A 363 -9.31 20.17 -17.37
CA TYR A 363 -10.62 20.73 -17.73
C TYR A 363 -10.82 22.21 -17.37
N PHE A 364 -9.82 22.87 -16.75
CA PHE A 364 -9.85 24.31 -16.48
C PHE A 364 -9.39 25.16 -17.67
N GLU A 365 -8.78 24.54 -18.70
CA GLU A 365 -8.23 25.22 -19.88
C GLU A 365 -7.35 26.43 -19.53
N MET A 366 -6.60 26.34 -18.44
CA MET A 366 -5.72 27.42 -17.98
C MET A 366 -4.42 27.40 -18.76
N GLU A 367 -3.95 28.58 -19.17
CA GLU A 367 -2.62 28.72 -19.75
C GLU A 367 -1.54 28.34 -18.73
N LYS A 368 -0.55 27.55 -19.19
CA LYS A 368 0.56 27.17 -18.35
C LYS A 368 1.46 28.35 -18.03
N GLU A 369 1.58 28.70 -16.77
CA GLU A 369 2.46 29.76 -16.32
C GLU A 369 3.93 29.29 -16.30
N GLU A 370 4.85 30.15 -16.80
CA GLU A 370 6.30 29.85 -16.79
C GLU A 370 6.91 29.97 -15.38
N ASN A 371 6.33 30.80 -14.52
CA ASN A 371 6.79 31.04 -13.17
C ASN A 371 5.59 31.02 -12.18
N PRO A 372 5.18 29.85 -11.72
CA PRO A 372 3.95 29.66 -10.96
C PRO A 372 3.98 30.10 -9.48
N ALA A 373 5.01 30.73 -9.01
CA ALA A 373 5.12 31.10 -7.58
C ALA A 373 4.85 32.59 -7.32
#